data_53dbfc24481180d516ffec3ae5bd9771
#
_entry.id   53dbfc24481180d516ffec3ae5bd9771
#
_cell.length_a   1.000
_cell.length_b   1.000
_cell.length_c   1.000
_cell.angle_alpha   90.00
_cell.angle_beta   90.00
_cell.angle_gamma   90.00
#
_symmetry.space_group_name_H-M   'P 1'
#
loop_
_entity.id
_entity.type
_entity.pdbx_description
1 polymer ?
#
loop_
_entity_poly.entity_id
_entity_poly.type
_entity_poly.pdbx_seq_one_letter_code
_entity_poly.pdbx_strand_id
1 'polypeptide(L)'
;MSKVEVDQITQQSGTTLTVGGGACKTAVVDATTVTLGRCGGTVSLASGATQTGFGRTGTVDWITTPKVTGDSPITAVSGNGYFLNTTAGTITINLPAGAAGSIVSLADYAATWQTNNVTVSPNGAEKMGGLNANVTLNTEGQSVTLVYVDAVQGWINTMDSTSNVRASAFMAASVSGACNTLATAPCCANTKIATFTGPGTFTVCNAAICAANNVVSYLVVAGGASAGNCLAGGGGAGGVREVKSPVTPYTASPLDGYPSAPNRVTVTAQGYSIVVGAGGASVNQPTNKRGNAGIASSFAGISAAGGGGGGTGGTGGTGPTGGTGISGGSGGGASGQQNDSVTSGAGNTPPTSPPQGNPGGPSVSQGSNQRSGSGGGGATEVGVNGTSPQIAGRGGAGATTNISASPLGY
;
A
#
# COMPACT_ATOMS: atom_id res chain seq x y z
N MET A 1 56.74 44.48 -23.69
CA MET A 1 55.47 44.37 -22.97
C MET A 1 54.91 45.77 -22.74
N SER A 2 53.73 46.05 -23.18
CA SER A 2 53.07 47.32 -22.87
C SER A 2 52.31 47.16 -21.54
N LYS A 3 52.54 48.10 -20.59
CA LYS A 3 51.90 48.15 -19.31
C LYS A 3 51.04 49.43 -19.28
N VAL A 4 49.78 49.30 -18.86
CA VAL A 4 48.86 50.42 -18.60
C VAL A 4 48.49 50.36 -17.16
N GLU A 5 48.79 51.40 -16.37
CA GLU A 5 48.40 51.54 -14.98
C GLU A 5 47.26 52.54 -14.92
N VAL A 6 46.13 52.08 -14.32
CA VAL A 6 44.95 52.93 -14.15
C VAL A 6 44.33 52.61 -12.78
N ASP A 7 43.83 53.66 -12.09
CA ASP A 7 43.18 53.49 -10.80
C ASP A 7 41.77 52.94 -10.93
N GLN A 8 41.13 53.11 -12.09
CA GLN A 8 39.79 52.66 -12.36
C GLN A 8 39.60 52.36 -13.86
N ILE A 9 38.95 51.26 -14.16
CA ILE A 9 38.45 50.90 -15.49
C ILE A 9 36.94 51.00 -15.46
N THR A 10 36.36 52.01 -16.12
CA THR A 10 34.91 52.18 -16.24
C THR A 10 34.52 52.22 -17.71
N GLN A 11 33.31 51.71 -17.98
CA GLN A 11 32.73 51.77 -19.29
C GLN A 11 32.18 53.19 -19.55
N GLN A 12 32.58 53.80 -20.66
CA GLN A 12 32.14 55.13 -21.02
C GLN A 12 30.79 55.14 -21.75
N SER A 13 30.52 54.09 -22.53
CA SER A 13 29.26 53.92 -23.26
C SER A 13 29.01 52.45 -23.58
N GLY A 14 27.70 52.06 -23.71
CA GLY A 14 27.30 50.70 -23.99
C GLY A 14 27.01 49.89 -22.72
N THR A 15 26.77 48.59 -22.84
CA THR A 15 26.35 47.68 -21.75
C THR A 15 27.40 46.61 -21.39
N THR A 16 28.52 46.58 -22.11
CA THR A 16 29.51 45.49 -21.96
C THR A 16 30.93 46.05 -21.87
N LEU A 17 31.64 45.72 -20.81
CA LEU A 17 33.10 45.89 -20.73
C LEU A 17 33.76 44.53 -21.03
N THR A 18 34.56 44.45 -22.09
CA THR A 18 35.28 43.23 -22.44
C THR A 18 36.74 43.36 -22.00
N VAL A 19 37.16 42.47 -21.12
CA VAL A 19 38.56 42.34 -20.69
C VAL A 19 39.13 41.08 -21.28
N GLY A 20 40.14 41.22 -22.14
CA GLY A 20 40.69 40.13 -22.95
C GLY A 20 39.85 39.91 -24.21
N GLY A 21 40.45 39.34 -25.23
CA GLY A 21 39.78 39.07 -26.51
C GLY A 21 40.66 38.15 -27.37
N GLY A 22 40.00 37.22 -28.04
CA GLY A 22 40.65 36.23 -28.91
C GLY A 22 41.04 34.94 -28.21
N ALA A 23 41.33 33.91 -29.02
CA ALA A 23 41.70 32.59 -28.54
C ALA A 23 43.01 32.61 -27.71
N CYS A 24 43.07 31.76 -26.71
CA CYS A 24 44.29 31.53 -25.88
C CYS A 24 44.73 32.76 -25.05
N LYS A 25 43.82 33.60 -24.62
CA LYS A 25 44.15 34.76 -23.75
C LYS A 25 43.72 34.46 -22.32
N THR A 26 44.54 34.87 -21.36
CA THR A 26 44.28 34.79 -19.94
C THR A 26 44.13 36.18 -19.37
N ALA A 27 43.04 36.46 -18.68
CA ALA A 27 42.90 37.62 -17.80
C ALA A 27 43.20 37.13 -16.37
N VAL A 28 44.20 37.73 -15.74
CA VAL A 28 44.53 37.46 -14.33
C VAL A 28 44.07 38.67 -13.52
N VAL A 29 43.22 38.42 -12.53
CA VAL A 29 42.83 39.37 -11.52
C VAL A 29 43.50 38.98 -10.22
N ASP A 30 44.59 39.64 -9.88
CA ASP A 30 45.36 39.44 -8.65
C ASP A 30 44.91 40.48 -7.63
N ALA A 31 44.01 40.07 -6.75
CA ALA A 31 43.44 40.95 -5.72
C ALA A 31 43.10 40.14 -4.49
N THR A 32 43.19 40.76 -3.30
CA THR A 32 42.79 40.17 -2.02
C THR A 32 41.30 39.77 -2.02
N THR A 33 40.47 40.53 -2.73
CA THR A 33 39.03 40.24 -2.89
C THR A 33 38.61 40.61 -4.32
N VAL A 34 37.97 39.66 -4.98
CA VAL A 34 37.33 39.86 -6.30
C VAL A 34 35.83 39.73 -6.13
N THR A 35 35.09 40.78 -6.31
CA THR A 35 33.62 40.76 -6.31
C THR A 35 33.10 40.66 -7.73
N LEU A 36 32.48 39.53 -8.08
CA LEU A 36 31.85 39.32 -9.38
C LEU A 36 30.33 39.41 -9.23
N GLY A 37 29.70 40.22 -10.04
CA GLY A 37 28.27 40.43 -10.02
C GLY A 37 27.81 41.39 -8.89
N ARG A 38 26.52 41.63 -8.82
CA ARG A 38 25.83 42.41 -7.78
C ARG A 38 24.66 41.62 -7.25
N CYS A 39 24.06 42.07 -6.17
CA CYS A 39 22.84 41.45 -5.62
C CYS A 39 21.78 41.32 -6.74
N GLY A 40 21.31 40.08 -6.99
CA GLY A 40 20.36 39.76 -8.07
C GLY A 40 20.99 39.64 -9.48
N GLY A 41 22.33 39.83 -9.62
CA GLY A 41 23.04 39.61 -10.89
C GLY A 41 23.49 38.15 -11.05
N THR A 42 23.65 37.72 -12.30
CA THR A 42 24.13 36.36 -12.65
C THR A 42 25.59 36.45 -13.10
N VAL A 43 26.42 35.55 -12.60
CA VAL A 43 27.76 35.27 -13.14
C VAL A 43 27.64 34.00 -13.98
N SER A 44 27.81 34.09 -15.28
CA SER A 44 27.70 32.96 -16.21
C SER A 44 29.06 32.64 -16.80
N LEU A 45 29.36 31.32 -16.87
CA LEU A 45 30.47 30.78 -17.66
C LEU A 45 30.00 30.51 -19.09
N ALA A 46 30.87 30.74 -20.06
CA ALA A 46 30.59 30.36 -21.44
C ALA A 46 30.40 28.82 -21.55
N SER A 47 29.61 28.36 -22.54
CA SER A 47 29.44 26.95 -22.82
C SER A 47 30.79 26.27 -23.07
N GLY A 48 31.06 25.19 -22.35
CA GLY A 48 32.32 24.45 -22.39
C GLY A 48 33.44 25.02 -21.49
N ALA A 49 33.20 26.14 -20.78
CA ALA A 49 34.13 26.61 -19.77
C ALA A 49 34.03 25.79 -18.49
N THR A 50 35.19 25.49 -17.89
CA THR A 50 35.27 24.79 -16.61
C THR A 50 35.56 25.74 -15.48
N GLN A 51 34.97 25.53 -14.34
CA GLN A 51 35.20 26.28 -13.12
C GLN A 51 36.20 25.50 -12.25
N THR A 52 37.30 26.15 -11.87
CA THR A 52 38.29 25.54 -10.97
C THR A 52 38.47 26.45 -9.76
N GLY A 53 38.41 25.91 -8.54
CA GLY A 53 38.65 26.67 -7.30
C GLY A 53 37.49 27.50 -6.77
N PHE A 54 36.36 27.57 -7.46
CA PHE A 54 35.13 28.13 -6.90
C PHE A 54 34.36 26.99 -6.18
N GLY A 55 34.71 26.74 -4.92
CA GLY A 55 34.11 25.64 -4.18
C GLY A 55 32.61 25.87 -3.96
N ARG A 56 31.77 25.01 -4.52
CA ARG A 56 30.48 24.70 -3.90
C ARG A 56 30.79 23.83 -2.68
N THR A 57 30.88 24.43 -1.51
CA THR A 57 31.00 23.68 -0.27
C THR A 57 29.74 22.85 -0.08
N GLY A 58 29.87 21.51 -0.21
CA GLY A 58 28.82 20.56 0.13
C GLY A 58 27.92 20.09 -1.02
N THR A 59 28.13 20.55 -2.27
CA THR A 59 27.38 20.06 -3.44
C THR A 59 28.32 19.62 -4.57
N VAL A 60 27.83 18.69 -5.39
CA VAL A 60 28.57 18.20 -6.59
C VAL A 60 27.78 18.52 -7.86
N ASP A 61 28.48 18.58 -9.00
CA ASP A 61 27.84 18.63 -10.29
C ASP A 61 27.48 17.20 -10.71
N TRP A 62 26.19 16.89 -10.77
CA TRP A 62 25.71 15.56 -11.10
C TRP A 62 25.82 15.27 -12.59
N ILE A 63 26.54 14.21 -12.93
CA ILE A 63 26.58 13.66 -14.28
C ILE A 63 25.28 12.87 -14.49
N THR A 64 24.36 13.41 -15.28
CA THR A 64 23.03 12.86 -15.49
C THR A 64 22.96 11.63 -16.38
N THR A 65 24.04 11.33 -17.14
CA THR A 65 24.19 10.07 -17.86
C THR A 65 24.69 9.00 -16.88
N PRO A 66 23.86 8.01 -16.53
CA PRO A 66 24.29 6.97 -15.58
C PRO A 66 25.50 6.19 -16.10
N LYS A 67 26.44 5.90 -15.21
CA LYS A 67 27.54 4.99 -15.47
C LYS A 67 27.08 3.56 -15.34
N VAL A 68 27.47 2.70 -16.27
CA VAL A 68 27.08 1.29 -16.34
C VAL A 68 28.28 0.38 -16.11
N THR A 69 28.04 -0.91 -15.96
CA THR A 69 29.09 -1.93 -15.74
C THR A 69 30.20 -1.89 -16.80
N GLY A 70 29.87 -1.56 -18.05
CA GLY A 70 30.83 -1.42 -19.13
C GLY A 70 31.82 -0.23 -18.99
N ASP A 71 31.49 0.76 -18.13
CA ASP A 71 32.35 1.90 -17.81
C ASP A 71 33.38 1.58 -16.71
N SER A 72 33.22 0.44 -16.01
CA SER A 72 34.06 0.04 -14.88
C SER A 72 35.45 -0.43 -15.33
N PRO A 73 36.55 -0.02 -14.66
CA PRO A 73 36.60 0.89 -13.52
C PRO A 73 36.45 2.38 -13.92
N ILE A 74 35.66 3.13 -13.19
CA ILE A 74 35.41 4.55 -13.41
C ILE A 74 36.43 5.36 -12.60
N THR A 75 37.10 6.33 -13.22
CA THR A 75 37.89 7.32 -12.46
C THR A 75 37.05 8.54 -12.18
N ALA A 76 36.77 8.76 -10.92
CA ALA A 76 35.99 9.89 -10.47
C ALA A 76 36.78 11.21 -10.55
N VAL A 77 36.08 12.30 -10.76
CA VAL A 77 36.63 13.66 -10.76
C VAL A 77 36.08 14.40 -9.53
N SER A 78 36.95 15.11 -8.82
CA SER A 78 36.54 15.93 -7.68
C SER A 78 35.52 17.00 -8.09
N GLY A 79 34.47 17.18 -7.32
CA GLY A 79 33.35 18.08 -7.63
C GLY A 79 32.18 17.42 -8.36
N ASN A 80 32.32 16.17 -8.79
CA ASN A 80 31.28 15.47 -9.55
C ASN A 80 30.49 14.47 -8.70
N GLY A 81 29.21 14.31 -9.07
CA GLY A 81 28.34 13.23 -8.61
C GLY A 81 28.02 12.25 -9.75
N TYR A 82 27.90 10.97 -9.41
CA TYR A 82 27.68 9.89 -10.37
C TYR A 82 26.48 9.05 -10.00
N PHE A 83 25.60 8.81 -10.96
CA PHE A 83 24.57 7.76 -10.87
C PHE A 83 25.19 6.46 -11.39
N LEU A 84 25.23 5.41 -10.56
CA LEU A 84 25.83 4.12 -10.90
C LEU A 84 24.74 3.07 -11.09
N ASN A 85 24.63 2.56 -12.30
CA ASN A 85 23.66 1.52 -12.67
C ASN A 85 24.34 0.15 -12.67
N THR A 86 24.16 -0.59 -11.59
CA THR A 86 24.72 -1.93 -11.39
C THR A 86 23.79 -3.07 -11.83
N THR A 87 22.74 -2.80 -12.59
CA THR A 87 21.77 -3.83 -13.03
C THR A 87 22.45 -5.01 -13.73
N ALA A 88 23.48 -4.75 -14.53
CA ALA A 88 24.19 -5.78 -15.31
C ALA A 88 25.42 -6.38 -14.58
N GLY A 89 25.81 -5.87 -13.41
CA GLY A 89 26.97 -6.36 -12.67
C GLY A 89 27.59 -5.30 -11.76
N THR A 90 28.68 -5.65 -11.08
CA THR A 90 29.38 -4.78 -10.13
C THR A 90 30.13 -3.65 -10.84
N ILE A 91 30.29 -2.51 -10.17
CA ILE A 91 31.05 -1.35 -10.64
C ILE A 91 32.15 -1.03 -9.63
N THR A 92 33.37 -0.74 -10.16
CA THR A 92 34.44 -0.15 -9.37
C THR A 92 34.59 1.31 -9.73
N ILE A 93 34.67 2.19 -8.72
CA ILE A 93 34.96 3.60 -8.87
C ILE A 93 36.24 3.97 -8.12
N ASN A 94 37.20 4.53 -8.84
CA ASN A 94 38.45 5.00 -8.30
C ASN A 94 38.30 6.50 -7.94
N LEU A 95 38.55 6.84 -6.69
CA LEU A 95 38.53 8.24 -6.24
C LEU A 95 39.71 9.00 -6.83
N PRO A 96 39.58 10.33 -7.09
CA PRO A 96 40.68 11.14 -7.53
C PRO A 96 41.72 11.29 -6.43
N ALA A 97 42.93 11.78 -6.80
CA ALA A 97 43.89 12.20 -5.78
C ALA A 97 43.27 13.25 -4.84
N GLY A 98 43.33 12.97 -3.55
CA GLY A 98 42.67 13.78 -2.52
C GLY A 98 43.42 15.06 -2.23
N ALA A 99 42.73 16.19 -2.33
CA ALA A 99 43.13 17.46 -1.75
C ALA A 99 42.06 17.86 -0.72
N ALA A 100 42.44 18.57 0.33
CA ALA A 100 41.49 19.01 1.35
C ALA A 100 40.29 19.72 0.72
N GLY A 101 39.08 19.19 0.99
CA GLY A 101 37.84 19.68 0.37
C GLY A 101 37.45 19.03 -0.96
N SER A 102 38.27 18.12 -1.53
CA SER A 102 37.83 17.28 -2.65
C SER A 102 36.57 16.52 -2.29
N ILE A 103 35.60 16.49 -3.21
CA ILE A 103 34.27 15.93 -2.95
C ILE A 103 33.84 15.03 -4.12
N VAL A 104 33.27 13.87 -3.82
CA VAL A 104 32.66 12.96 -4.79
C VAL A 104 31.36 12.42 -4.21
N SER A 105 30.29 12.43 -4.99
CA SER A 105 29.02 11.82 -4.60
C SER A 105 28.63 10.67 -5.51
N LEU A 106 28.04 9.64 -4.94
CA LEU A 106 27.61 8.43 -5.64
C LEU A 106 26.16 8.13 -5.27
N ALA A 107 25.35 7.71 -6.24
CA ALA A 107 23.97 7.33 -6.02
C ALA A 107 23.59 6.06 -6.78
N ASP A 108 22.85 5.16 -6.13
CA ASP A 108 22.30 3.96 -6.74
C ASP A 108 21.19 4.34 -7.73
N TYR A 109 21.49 4.20 -9.04
CA TYR A 109 20.56 4.55 -10.11
C TYR A 109 19.32 3.63 -10.16
N ALA A 110 19.55 2.32 -10.04
CA ALA A 110 18.54 1.31 -10.31
C ALA A 110 18.04 0.57 -9.06
N ALA A 111 18.50 0.93 -7.85
CA ALA A 111 18.27 0.18 -6.61
C ALA A 111 18.76 -1.27 -6.70
N THR A 112 20.02 -1.45 -7.13
CA THR A 112 20.61 -2.78 -7.38
C THR A 112 21.94 -3.02 -6.67
N TRP A 113 22.43 -2.07 -5.83
CA TRP A 113 23.70 -2.23 -5.13
C TRP A 113 23.72 -3.39 -4.13
N GLN A 114 22.56 -3.78 -3.57
CA GLN A 114 22.45 -4.96 -2.70
C GLN A 114 22.68 -6.28 -3.45
N THR A 115 22.45 -6.30 -4.78
CA THR A 115 22.67 -7.49 -5.63
C THR A 115 24.03 -7.43 -6.30
N ASN A 116 24.39 -6.27 -6.85
CA ASN A 116 25.63 -6.01 -7.55
C ASN A 116 26.32 -4.79 -6.92
N ASN A 117 27.27 -5.04 -6.05
CA ASN A 117 27.88 -4.00 -5.22
C ASN A 117 28.72 -3.01 -6.02
N VAL A 118 28.88 -1.81 -5.47
CA VAL A 118 29.87 -0.85 -5.90
C VAL A 118 31.10 -0.93 -4.99
N THR A 119 32.29 -1.04 -5.61
CA THR A 119 33.56 -0.92 -4.89
C THR A 119 34.11 0.48 -5.08
N VAL A 120 34.34 1.20 -3.97
CA VAL A 120 34.99 2.52 -3.98
C VAL A 120 36.46 2.32 -3.57
N SER A 121 37.38 2.70 -4.46
CA SER A 121 38.83 2.56 -4.28
C SER A 121 39.47 3.94 -4.09
N PRO A 122 40.14 4.22 -2.97
CA PRO A 122 40.91 5.44 -2.81
C PRO A 122 42.12 5.46 -3.74
N ASN A 123 42.66 6.65 -4.00
CA ASN A 123 43.84 6.81 -4.87
C ASN A 123 45.12 6.36 -4.14
N GLY A 124 45.78 5.38 -4.71
CA GLY A 124 47.09 4.92 -4.21
C GLY A 124 47.05 4.46 -2.75
N ALA A 125 47.81 5.12 -1.89
CA ALA A 125 47.89 4.83 -0.46
C ALA A 125 46.96 5.69 0.39
N GLU A 126 46.05 6.44 -0.22
CA GLU A 126 45.05 7.24 0.51
C GLU A 126 44.11 6.37 1.34
N LYS A 127 43.45 6.97 2.30
CA LYS A 127 42.63 6.27 3.27
C LYS A 127 41.15 6.57 3.09
N MET A 128 40.35 5.64 3.55
CA MET A 128 38.89 5.77 3.73
C MET A 128 38.61 5.65 5.24
N GLY A 129 38.25 6.77 5.88
CA GLY A 129 38.02 6.76 7.34
C GLY A 129 39.21 6.29 8.19
N GLY A 130 40.42 6.70 7.81
CA GLY A 130 41.66 6.34 8.51
C GLY A 130 42.32 5.02 8.09
N LEU A 131 41.69 4.22 7.22
CA LEU A 131 42.21 2.92 6.75
C LEU A 131 42.49 2.94 5.24
N ASN A 132 43.64 2.43 4.84
CA ASN A 132 43.92 2.19 3.42
C ASN A 132 43.23 0.89 2.99
N ALA A 133 41.98 1.02 2.57
CA ALA A 133 41.13 -0.09 2.13
C ALA A 133 40.04 0.39 1.20
N ASN A 134 39.62 -0.46 0.30
CA ASN A 134 38.42 -0.23 -0.50
C ASN A 134 37.16 -0.31 0.38
N VAL A 135 36.14 0.45 0.02
CA VAL A 135 34.81 0.41 0.65
C VAL A 135 33.81 -0.19 -0.31
N THR A 136 32.93 -1.04 0.20
CA THR A 136 31.84 -1.64 -0.58
C THR A 136 30.53 -0.96 -0.24
N LEU A 137 29.81 -0.46 -1.25
CA LEU A 137 28.45 0.03 -1.14
C LEU A 137 27.50 -1.07 -1.62
N ASN A 138 26.66 -1.55 -0.73
CA ASN A 138 25.83 -2.75 -0.92
C ASN A 138 24.39 -2.59 -0.41
N THR A 139 23.93 -1.36 -0.22
CA THR A 139 22.59 -1.08 0.27
C THR A 139 21.70 -0.58 -0.85
N GLU A 140 20.50 -1.15 -0.97
CA GLU A 140 19.51 -0.76 -1.96
C GLU A 140 19.17 0.73 -1.87
N GLY A 141 19.26 1.44 -2.99
CA GLY A 141 18.91 2.85 -3.07
C GLY A 141 19.86 3.80 -2.31
N GLN A 142 21.04 3.33 -1.91
CA GLN A 142 22.02 4.13 -1.18
C GLN A 142 22.54 5.30 -2.01
N SER A 143 22.82 6.41 -1.36
CA SER A 143 23.65 7.49 -1.87
C SER A 143 24.65 7.95 -0.81
N VAL A 144 25.87 8.24 -1.22
CA VAL A 144 26.95 8.68 -0.32
C VAL A 144 27.63 9.91 -0.88
N THR A 145 28.10 10.78 0.02
CA THR A 145 28.98 11.91 -0.34
C THR A 145 30.26 11.78 0.48
N LEU A 146 31.38 11.69 -0.24
CA LEU A 146 32.70 11.52 0.29
C LEU A 146 33.46 12.83 0.15
N VAL A 147 34.10 13.28 1.23
CA VAL A 147 34.97 14.47 1.26
C VAL A 147 36.35 14.07 1.74
N TYR A 148 37.39 14.47 1.01
CA TYR A 148 38.77 14.29 1.47
C TYR A 148 39.12 15.38 2.49
N VAL A 149 39.54 14.94 3.68
CA VAL A 149 39.85 15.85 4.79
C VAL A 149 41.37 16.09 4.84
N ASP A 150 42.14 15.04 5.04
CA ASP A 150 43.59 15.08 5.22
C ASP A 150 44.24 13.72 4.97
N ALA A 151 45.57 13.63 5.11
CA ALA A 151 46.31 12.38 4.92
C ALA A 151 46.13 11.39 6.11
N VAL A 152 45.54 11.81 7.22
CA VAL A 152 45.35 10.96 8.43
C VAL A 152 44.07 10.16 8.28
N GLN A 153 42.97 10.82 7.96
CA GLN A 153 41.65 10.23 7.77
C GLN A 153 41.33 9.90 6.33
N GLY A 154 41.88 10.65 5.38
CA GLY A 154 41.58 10.48 3.95
C GLY A 154 40.19 10.95 3.60
N TRP A 155 39.45 10.10 2.89
CA TRP A 155 38.08 10.33 2.48
C TRP A 155 37.10 9.95 3.60
N ILE A 156 36.22 10.88 3.96
CA ILE A 156 35.20 10.70 4.99
C ILE A 156 33.80 10.80 4.35
N ASN A 157 32.93 9.89 4.71
CA ASN A 157 31.52 9.99 4.37
C ASN A 157 30.84 11.10 5.20
N THR A 158 30.33 12.12 4.54
CA THR A 158 29.66 13.26 5.17
C THR A 158 28.14 13.21 5.06
N MET A 159 27.61 12.50 4.06
CA MET A 159 26.17 12.26 3.87
C MET A 159 25.98 10.83 3.37
N ASP A 160 25.11 10.10 4.04
CA ASP A 160 24.69 8.74 3.68
C ASP A 160 23.16 8.67 3.71
N SER A 161 22.57 8.26 2.61
CA SER A 161 21.16 7.94 2.52
C SER A 161 21.03 6.47 2.15
N THR A 162 20.42 5.70 3.03
CA THR A 162 20.18 4.26 2.81
C THR A 162 18.89 3.96 2.07
N SER A 163 18.15 5.00 1.66
CA SER A 163 16.96 4.84 0.84
C SER A 163 16.72 6.09 -0.01
N ASN A 164 16.41 5.90 -1.27
CA ASN A 164 15.92 6.95 -2.16
C ASN A 164 14.40 6.98 -2.14
N VAL A 165 13.82 8.19 -2.17
CA VAL A 165 12.40 8.36 -2.44
C VAL A 165 12.14 7.97 -3.89
N ARG A 166 11.54 6.83 -4.10
CA ARG A 166 11.17 6.34 -5.44
C ARG A 166 9.67 6.27 -5.56
N ALA A 167 9.16 6.72 -6.69
CA ALA A 167 7.78 6.46 -7.04
C ALA A 167 7.62 4.96 -7.34
N SER A 168 6.61 4.32 -6.75
CA SER A 168 6.38 2.88 -6.94
C SER A 168 5.30 2.63 -7.99
N ALA A 169 5.58 1.74 -8.95
CA ALA A 169 4.59 1.31 -9.93
C ALA A 169 3.40 0.58 -9.28
N PHE A 170 3.65 -0.09 -8.15
CA PHE A 170 2.66 -0.84 -7.38
C PHE A 170 2.60 -0.35 -5.94
N MET A 171 1.46 -0.58 -5.31
CA MET A 171 1.25 -0.31 -3.90
C MET A 171 2.11 -1.24 -3.04
N ALA A 172 2.76 -0.69 -2.01
CA ALA A 172 3.39 -1.47 -0.95
C ALA A 172 2.49 -1.47 0.28
N ALA A 173 2.25 -2.65 0.86
CA ALA A 173 1.38 -2.80 2.01
C ALA A 173 1.91 -3.84 3.01
N SER A 174 1.46 -3.73 4.26
CA SER A 174 1.68 -4.70 5.33
C SER A 174 0.38 -4.96 6.09
N VAL A 175 0.36 -6.03 6.87
CA VAL A 175 -0.78 -6.39 7.72
C VAL A 175 -0.31 -6.60 9.16
N SER A 176 -1.19 -6.31 10.12
CA SER A 176 -0.97 -6.58 11.54
C SER A 176 -2.16 -7.35 12.14
N GLY A 177 -1.98 -7.85 13.35
CA GLY A 177 -2.96 -8.67 14.06
C GLY A 177 -2.64 -10.17 13.98
N ALA A 178 -3.02 -10.90 15.03
CA ALA A 178 -2.77 -12.34 15.11
C ALA A 178 -3.47 -13.11 13.99
N CYS A 179 -2.79 -14.08 13.40
CA CYS A 179 -3.30 -14.94 12.32
C CYS A 179 -3.71 -14.22 11.02
N ASN A 180 -3.38 -12.92 10.87
CA ASN A 180 -3.57 -12.19 9.62
C ASN A 180 -2.33 -12.37 8.73
N THR A 181 -2.53 -12.47 7.41
CA THR A 181 -1.45 -12.76 6.46
C THR A 181 -1.46 -11.84 5.25
N LEU A 182 -0.28 -11.60 4.69
CA LEU A 182 -0.10 -10.96 3.38
C LEU A 182 0.76 -11.88 2.51
N ALA A 183 0.18 -12.43 1.47
CA ALA A 183 0.84 -13.37 0.56
C ALA A 183 0.85 -12.86 -0.88
N THR A 184 1.83 -13.29 -1.68
CA THR A 184 1.81 -13.06 -3.12
C THR A 184 0.83 -14.03 -3.77
N ALA A 185 -0.02 -13.53 -4.67
CA ALA A 185 -0.94 -14.38 -5.42
C ALA A 185 -0.16 -15.37 -6.30
N PRO A 186 -0.52 -16.65 -6.32
CA PRO A 186 0.21 -17.68 -7.08
C PRO A 186 0.31 -17.40 -8.59
N CYS A 187 -0.69 -16.73 -9.15
CA CYS A 187 -0.76 -16.45 -10.59
C CYS A 187 -0.08 -15.13 -11.01
N CYS A 188 0.25 -14.23 -10.06
CA CYS A 188 0.59 -12.85 -10.43
C CYS A 188 1.56 -12.24 -9.41
N ALA A 189 2.84 -12.18 -9.76
CA ALA A 189 3.93 -11.72 -8.88
C ALA A 189 3.68 -10.33 -8.24
N ASN A 190 2.95 -9.45 -8.95
CA ASN A 190 2.65 -8.09 -8.49
C ASN A 190 1.30 -7.97 -7.75
N THR A 191 0.61 -9.08 -7.50
CA THR A 191 -0.66 -9.10 -6.76
C THR A 191 -0.44 -9.68 -5.38
N LYS A 192 -0.86 -8.96 -4.35
CA LYS A 192 -0.84 -9.41 -2.96
C LYS A 192 -2.26 -9.67 -2.46
N ILE A 193 -2.39 -10.69 -1.64
CA ILE A 193 -3.64 -11.07 -0.97
C ILE A 193 -3.44 -10.86 0.53
N ALA A 194 -4.19 -9.93 1.12
CA ALA A 194 -4.26 -9.72 2.55
C ALA A 194 -5.46 -10.48 3.09
N THR A 195 -5.23 -11.41 4.02
CA THR A 195 -6.29 -12.19 4.66
C THR A 195 -6.37 -11.86 6.14
N PHE A 196 -7.57 -11.50 6.59
CA PHE A 196 -7.87 -11.17 7.98
C PHE A 196 -8.87 -12.17 8.55
N THR A 197 -8.43 -12.96 9.52
CA THR A 197 -9.27 -13.89 10.29
C THR A 197 -9.57 -13.36 11.70
N GLY A 198 -9.00 -12.22 12.06
CA GLY A 198 -9.21 -11.47 13.28
C GLY A 198 -9.00 -9.98 13.06
N PRO A 199 -9.31 -9.14 14.07
CA PRO A 199 -9.10 -7.70 13.96
C PRO A 199 -7.62 -7.38 13.73
N GLY A 200 -7.35 -6.28 13.00
CA GLY A 200 -6.00 -5.86 12.68
C GLY A 200 -5.96 -4.58 11.87
N THR A 201 -4.84 -4.31 11.25
CA THR A 201 -4.65 -3.14 10.38
C THR A 201 -4.06 -3.56 9.05
N PHE A 202 -4.66 -3.10 7.97
CA PHE A 202 -4.07 -3.09 6.64
C PHE A 202 -3.35 -1.74 6.46
N THR A 203 -2.03 -1.76 6.41
CA THR A 203 -1.22 -0.54 6.27
C THR A 203 -0.70 -0.43 4.85
N VAL A 204 -1.03 0.65 4.17
CA VAL A 204 -0.43 1.02 2.89
C VAL A 204 0.78 1.88 3.19
N CYS A 205 1.98 1.35 2.91
CA CYS A 205 3.25 2.04 3.13
C CYS A 205 3.51 3.08 2.03
N ASN A 206 3.27 2.69 0.77
CA ASN A 206 3.38 3.56 -0.40
C ASN A 206 2.21 3.30 -1.35
N ALA A 207 1.58 4.37 -1.83
CA ALA A 207 0.61 4.28 -2.91
C ALA A 207 1.30 4.09 -4.27
N ALA A 208 0.63 3.44 -5.21
CA ALA A 208 1.09 3.30 -6.58
C ALA A 208 0.99 4.64 -7.33
N ILE A 209 1.87 4.87 -8.31
CA ILE A 209 1.81 6.04 -9.20
C ILE A 209 0.53 6.01 -10.04
N CYS A 210 0.18 4.83 -10.56
CA CYS A 210 -1.05 4.67 -11.33
C CYS A 210 -2.24 4.59 -10.37
N ALA A 211 -3.16 5.56 -10.46
CA ALA A 211 -4.33 5.66 -9.59
C ALA A 211 -5.20 4.39 -9.61
N ALA A 212 -5.29 3.69 -10.75
CA ALA A 212 -6.03 2.44 -10.88
C ALA A 212 -5.47 1.33 -9.97
N ASN A 213 -4.16 1.31 -9.73
CA ASN A 213 -3.51 0.33 -8.86
C ASN A 213 -3.75 0.60 -7.36
N ASN A 214 -4.33 1.75 -7.01
CA ASN A 214 -4.73 2.09 -5.65
C ASN A 214 -6.20 1.74 -5.35
N VAL A 215 -6.95 1.28 -6.34
CA VAL A 215 -8.31 0.76 -6.12
C VAL A 215 -8.21 -0.72 -5.77
N VAL A 216 -8.44 -1.04 -4.49
CA VAL A 216 -8.30 -2.41 -4.00
C VAL A 216 -9.55 -3.23 -4.25
N SER A 217 -9.34 -4.53 -4.54
CA SER A 217 -10.41 -5.52 -4.47
C SER A 217 -10.57 -5.97 -3.01
N TYR A 218 -11.78 -6.23 -2.59
CA TYR A 218 -12.04 -6.72 -1.24
C TYR A 218 -13.23 -7.66 -1.19
N LEU A 219 -13.21 -8.52 -0.18
CA LEU A 219 -14.35 -9.30 0.30
C LEU A 219 -14.47 -9.07 1.81
N VAL A 220 -15.61 -8.57 2.25
CA VAL A 220 -15.94 -8.39 3.67
C VAL A 220 -17.13 -9.27 3.99
N VAL A 221 -16.92 -10.26 4.86
CA VAL A 221 -17.94 -11.20 5.34
C VAL A 221 -18.14 -10.97 6.82
N ALA A 222 -19.36 -10.74 7.24
CA ALA A 222 -19.73 -10.56 8.65
C ALA A 222 -20.00 -11.90 9.33
N GLY A 223 -20.08 -11.89 10.67
CA GLY A 223 -20.47 -13.07 11.45
C GLY A 223 -21.88 -13.53 11.12
N GLY A 224 -22.05 -14.84 10.88
CA GLY A 224 -23.38 -15.47 10.79
C GLY A 224 -24.08 -15.52 12.14
N ALA A 225 -25.39 -15.62 12.14
CA ALA A 225 -26.20 -15.71 13.37
C ALA A 225 -26.41 -17.16 13.83
N SER A 226 -26.80 -17.34 15.09
CA SER A 226 -27.28 -18.63 15.58
C SER A 226 -28.76 -18.87 15.26
N ALA A 227 -29.14 -20.12 15.16
CA ALA A 227 -30.54 -20.53 15.17
C ALA A 227 -31.18 -20.23 16.54
N GLY A 228 -32.48 -20.07 16.60
CA GLY A 228 -33.21 -20.09 17.85
C GLY A 228 -33.23 -21.48 18.46
N ASN A 229 -33.94 -21.66 19.59
CA ASN A 229 -34.21 -22.96 20.15
C ASN A 229 -35.72 -23.29 20.14
N CYS A 230 -36.10 -24.58 20.27
CA CYS A 230 -37.48 -25.08 20.19
C CYS A 230 -38.20 -24.76 18.86
N LEU A 231 -38.34 -25.71 17.98
CA LEU A 231 -39.00 -25.54 16.68
C LEU A 231 -38.50 -24.30 15.91
N ALA A 232 -37.25 -24.04 16.04
CA ALA A 232 -36.62 -22.77 15.69
C ALA A 232 -36.42 -22.57 14.19
N GLY A 233 -36.40 -21.31 13.81
CA GLY A 233 -35.82 -20.89 12.50
C GLY A 233 -34.30 -20.93 12.51
N GLY A 234 -33.71 -21.12 11.35
CA GLY A 234 -32.26 -21.04 11.12
C GLY A 234 -31.76 -19.59 11.28
N GLY A 235 -30.52 -19.44 11.76
CA GLY A 235 -29.84 -18.14 11.73
C GLY A 235 -29.52 -17.71 10.30
N GLY A 236 -29.55 -16.40 10.03
CA GLY A 236 -29.13 -15.82 8.75
C GLY A 236 -27.61 -15.84 8.60
N ALA A 237 -27.12 -15.95 7.39
CA ALA A 237 -25.71 -15.74 7.09
C ALA A 237 -25.29 -14.30 7.39
N GLY A 238 -24.01 -14.07 7.65
CA GLY A 238 -23.46 -12.72 7.71
C GLY A 238 -23.63 -12.01 6.36
N GLY A 239 -23.77 -10.69 6.41
CA GLY A 239 -23.76 -9.88 5.19
C GLY A 239 -22.45 -10.02 4.46
N VAL A 240 -22.49 -9.85 3.14
CA VAL A 240 -21.32 -9.98 2.26
C VAL A 240 -21.20 -8.72 1.40
N ARG A 241 -19.99 -8.18 1.33
CA ARG A 241 -19.64 -7.07 0.46
C ARG A 241 -18.39 -7.43 -0.34
N GLU A 242 -18.52 -7.49 -1.66
CA GLU A 242 -17.40 -7.77 -2.57
C GLU A 242 -17.25 -6.65 -3.59
N VAL A 243 -16.01 -6.29 -3.90
CA VAL A 243 -15.66 -5.43 -5.04
C VAL A 243 -14.43 -5.99 -5.72
N LYS A 244 -14.51 -6.16 -7.03
CA LYS A 244 -13.39 -6.54 -7.89
C LYS A 244 -12.90 -5.34 -8.68
N SER A 245 -11.70 -4.84 -8.36
CA SER A 245 -11.02 -3.84 -9.19
C SER A 245 -10.68 -4.40 -10.57
N PRO A 246 -10.80 -3.62 -11.66
CA PRO A 246 -10.47 -4.07 -13.01
C PRO A 246 -9.03 -4.56 -13.19
N VAL A 247 -8.11 -4.08 -12.36
CA VAL A 247 -6.69 -4.46 -12.43
C VAL A 247 -6.36 -5.77 -11.71
N THR A 248 -7.33 -6.39 -11.01
CA THR A 248 -7.10 -7.61 -10.23
C THR A 248 -7.59 -8.84 -11.00
N PRO A 249 -6.73 -9.85 -11.24
CA PRO A 249 -7.06 -10.99 -12.10
C PRO A 249 -7.72 -12.14 -11.33
N TYR A 250 -8.97 -11.98 -10.87
CA TYR A 250 -9.74 -13.08 -10.28
C TYR A 250 -11.19 -13.06 -10.77
N THR A 251 -11.94 -14.14 -10.55
CA THR A 251 -13.37 -14.21 -10.84
C THR A 251 -14.16 -13.84 -9.59
N ALA A 252 -14.88 -12.73 -9.65
CA ALA A 252 -15.75 -12.28 -8.57
C ALA A 252 -17.04 -13.10 -8.52
N SER A 253 -17.72 -13.04 -7.35
CA SER A 253 -19.08 -13.56 -7.20
C SER A 253 -20.09 -12.67 -7.94
N PRO A 254 -21.36 -13.12 -8.06
CA PRO A 254 -22.45 -12.28 -8.58
C PRO A 254 -22.75 -11.03 -7.73
N LEU A 255 -22.15 -10.91 -6.54
CA LEU A 255 -22.32 -9.79 -5.62
C LEU A 255 -21.27 -8.68 -5.82
N ASP A 256 -20.51 -8.69 -6.92
CA ASP A 256 -19.52 -7.65 -7.22
C ASP A 256 -20.19 -6.27 -7.30
N GLY A 257 -19.84 -5.43 -6.36
CA GLY A 257 -20.32 -4.05 -6.21
C GLY A 257 -19.51 -3.01 -6.97
N TYR A 258 -18.51 -3.39 -7.77
CA TYR A 258 -17.62 -2.43 -8.45
C TYR A 258 -18.35 -1.42 -9.35
N PRO A 259 -19.44 -1.76 -10.07
CA PRO A 259 -20.18 -0.79 -10.86
C PRO A 259 -20.67 0.43 -10.06
N SER A 260 -20.99 0.25 -8.76
CA SER A 260 -21.38 1.34 -7.88
C SER A 260 -20.15 2.05 -7.33
N ALA A 261 -19.91 3.30 -7.75
CA ALA A 261 -18.75 4.09 -7.32
C ALA A 261 -18.55 4.19 -5.79
N PRO A 262 -19.60 4.36 -4.96
CA PRO A 262 -19.47 4.39 -3.49
C PRO A 262 -18.89 3.12 -2.88
N ASN A 263 -18.95 1.97 -3.57
CA ASN A 263 -18.38 0.73 -3.08
C ASN A 263 -16.87 0.63 -3.32
N ARG A 264 -16.31 1.44 -4.21
CA ARG A 264 -14.89 1.39 -4.57
C ARG A 264 -14.05 1.98 -3.45
N VAL A 265 -13.02 1.28 -3.04
CA VAL A 265 -12.07 1.75 -2.04
C VAL A 265 -10.76 2.09 -2.76
N THR A 266 -10.44 3.39 -2.81
CA THR A 266 -9.12 3.87 -3.24
C THR A 266 -8.29 4.13 -1.99
N VAL A 267 -7.19 3.42 -1.88
CA VAL A 267 -6.32 3.53 -0.70
C VAL A 267 -5.22 4.58 -0.92
N THR A 268 -4.80 5.19 0.18
CA THR A 268 -3.67 6.12 0.28
C THR A 268 -2.69 5.59 1.32
N ALA A 269 -1.49 6.15 1.40
CA ALA A 269 -0.46 5.73 2.35
C ALA A 269 -0.90 6.03 3.80
N GLN A 270 -1.58 5.05 4.42
CA GLN A 270 -2.05 5.10 5.82
C GLN A 270 -2.47 3.70 6.29
N GLY A 271 -2.78 3.58 7.58
CA GLY A 271 -3.36 2.38 8.18
C GLY A 271 -4.89 2.37 8.07
N TYR A 272 -5.46 1.24 7.68
CA TYR A 272 -6.90 0.99 7.62
C TYR A 272 -7.25 -0.07 8.66
N SER A 273 -8.06 0.29 9.63
CA SER A 273 -8.54 -0.64 10.66
C SER A 273 -9.46 -1.69 10.05
N ILE A 274 -9.24 -2.94 10.43
CA ILE A 274 -10.06 -4.10 10.04
C ILE A 274 -10.81 -4.60 11.27
N VAL A 275 -12.11 -4.76 11.14
CA VAL A 275 -12.95 -5.45 12.12
C VAL A 275 -13.45 -6.74 11.50
N VAL A 276 -13.25 -7.85 12.20
CA VAL A 276 -13.79 -9.17 11.84
C VAL A 276 -14.84 -9.53 12.88
N GLY A 277 -16.10 -9.56 12.48
CA GLY A 277 -17.24 -9.82 13.36
C GLY A 277 -17.36 -11.30 13.72
N ALA A 278 -17.57 -11.59 14.98
CA ALA A 278 -17.84 -12.94 15.45
C ALA A 278 -19.24 -13.44 15.08
N GLY A 279 -19.41 -14.75 14.95
CA GLY A 279 -20.72 -15.38 14.84
C GLY A 279 -21.57 -15.18 16.09
N GLY A 280 -22.89 -15.25 15.94
CA GLY A 280 -23.84 -15.22 17.05
C GLY A 280 -23.66 -16.43 17.96
N ALA A 281 -23.52 -16.19 19.26
CA ALA A 281 -23.38 -17.27 20.24
C ALA A 281 -24.61 -18.20 20.20
N SER A 282 -24.41 -19.51 20.42
CA SER A 282 -25.50 -20.47 20.51
C SER A 282 -26.45 -20.14 21.65
N VAL A 283 -27.73 -20.48 21.49
CA VAL A 283 -28.74 -20.40 22.55
C VAL A 283 -29.10 -21.78 23.07
N ASN A 284 -28.97 -21.98 24.37
CA ASN A 284 -29.14 -23.30 25.02
C ASN A 284 -30.50 -23.33 25.75
N GLN A 285 -31.07 -24.60 25.89
CA GLN A 285 -32.16 -24.91 26.77
C GLN A 285 -31.80 -24.55 28.23
N PRO A 286 -32.78 -24.26 29.14
CA PRO A 286 -34.23 -24.51 29.00
C PRO A 286 -35.06 -23.32 28.56
N THR A 287 -34.45 -22.18 28.21
CA THR A 287 -35.21 -20.99 27.85
C THR A 287 -35.47 -20.88 26.37
N ASN A 288 -36.72 -20.74 25.96
CA ASN A 288 -37.10 -20.48 24.58
C ASN A 288 -36.62 -19.08 24.15
N LYS A 289 -35.51 -19.02 23.40
CA LYS A 289 -34.90 -17.77 22.94
C LYS A 289 -34.68 -17.76 21.44
N ARG A 290 -34.83 -16.60 20.86
CA ARG A 290 -34.39 -16.34 19.49
C ARG A 290 -32.86 -16.51 19.41
N GLY A 291 -32.39 -16.83 18.24
CA GLY A 291 -30.95 -16.87 17.97
C GLY A 291 -30.28 -15.51 18.15
N ASN A 292 -29.02 -15.52 18.51
CA ASN A 292 -28.22 -14.32 18.62
C ASN A 292 -27.74 -13.87 17.23
N ALA A 293 -27.81 -12.57 16.98
CA ALA A 293 -27.28 -12.01 15.76
C ALA A 293 -25.75 -12.13 15.68
N GLY A 294 -25.22 -12.22 14.48
CA GLY A 294 -23.78 -12.08 14.22
C GLY A 294 -23.32 -10.63 14.39
N ILE A 295 -22.01 -10.44 14.39
CA ILE A 295 -21.39 -9.13 14.52
C ILE A 295 -20.88 -8.65 13.14
N ALA A 296 -20.96 -7.35 12.90
CA ALA A 296 -20.52 -6.74 11.66
C ALA A 296 -19.00 -6.83 11.46
N SER A 297 -18.57 -6.98 10.20
CA SER A 297 -17.19 -6.82 9.76
C SER A 297 -17.04 -5.54 8.96
N SER A 298 -15.85 -4.91 9.01
CA SER A 298 -15.62 -3.67 8.26
C SER A 298 -14.18 -3.49 7.77
N PHE A 299 -14.05 -2.77 6.65
CA PHE A 299 -12.81 -2.31 6.04
C PHE A 299 -13.01 -0.95 5.35
N ALA A 300 -12.20 0.03 5.64
CA ALA A 300 -12.12 1.32 4.94
C ALA A 300 -13.50 2.01 4.73
N GLY A 301 -14.35 1.99 5.77
CA GLY A 301 -15.70 2.57 5.71
C GLY A 301 -16.75 1.65 5.10
N ILE A 302 -16.37 0.53 4.49
CA ILE A 302 -17.30 -0.50 4.02
C ILE A 302 -17.61 -1.42 5.19
N SER A 303 -18.91 -1.65 5.46
CA SER A 303 -19.38 -2.55 6.51
C SER A 303 -20.31 -3.60 5.92
N ALA A 304 -20.13 -4.84 6.35
CA ALA A 304 -21.09 -5.95 6.18
C ALA A 304 -21.77 -6.21 7.51
N ALA A 305 -23.10 -6.26 7.54
CA ALA A 305 -23.87 -6.44 8.76
C ALA A 305 -23.90 -7.91 9.19
N GLY A 306 -23.91 -8.16 10.48
CA GLY A 306 -24.08 -9.50 11.01
C GLY A 306 -25.41 -10.14 10.58
N GLY A 307 -25.44 -11.46 10.53
CA GLY A 307 -26.66 -12.23 10.26
C GLY A 307 -27.71 -12.06 11.34
N GLY A 308 -28.97 -12.14 10.99
CA GLY A 308 -30.10 -12.06 11.90
C GLY A 308 -30.42 -13.39 12.55
N GLY A 309 -30.63 -13.43 13.88
CA GLY A 309 -30.93 -14.64 14.63
C GLY A 309 -32.25 -15.30 14.22
N GLY A 310 -32.30 -16.64 14.27
CA GLY A 310 -33.53 -17.42 14.00
C GLY A 310 -34.61 -17.22 15.05
N GLY A 311 -35.86 -17.32 14.64
CA GLY A 311 -37.03 -17.27 15.54
C GLY A 311 -37.09 -18.50 16.47
N THR A 312 -37.84 -18.40 17.58
CA THR A 312 -38.08 -19.49 18.54
C THR A 312 -39.53 -19.84 18.61
N GLY A 313 -39.91 -21.14 18.74
CA GLY A 313 -41.27 -21.63 18.69
C GLY A 313 -41.86 -22.16 20.00
N GLY A 314 -41.20 -22.05 21.13
CA GLY A 314 -41.68 -22.61 22.41
C GLY A 314 -42.61 -21.67 23.19
N THR A 315 -43.23 -22.19 24.30
CA THR A 315 -44.17 -21.46 25.16
C THR A 315 -43.62 -20.22 25.83
N GLY A 316 -42.31 -20.00 25.83
CA GLY A 316 -41.69 -18.74 26.24
C GLY A 316 -41.64 -17.67 25.15
N GLY A 317 -41.98 -18.03 23.93
CA GLY A 317 -42.11 -17.15 22.76
C GLY A 317 -43.58 -16.79 22.46
N THR A 318 -44.43 -16.70 23.52
CA THR A 318 -45.82 -16.34 23.37
C THR A 318 -45.95 -14.94 22.80
N GLY A 319 -46.40 -14.88 21.58
CA GLY A 319 -46.66 -13.68 20.82
C GLY A 319 -45.93 -13.69 19.48
N PRO A 320 -46.37 -12.87 18.53
CA PRO A 320 -45.82 -12.80 17.18
C PRO A 320 -44.33 -12.41 17.14
N THR A 321 -43.80 -11.87 18.23
CA THR A 321 -42.39 -11.42 18.31
C THR A 321 -41.37 -12.52 18.56
N GLY A 322 -41.73 -13.60 19.27
CA GLY A 322 -40.79 -14.72 19.56
C GLY A 322 -40.48 -15.60 18.33
N GLY A 323 -41.51 -15.86 17.55
CA GLY A 323 -41.42 -16.70 16.34
C GLY A 323 -40.74 -16.06 15.13
N THR A 324 -40.70 -14.73 15.12
CA THR A 324 -40.11 -13.96 14.01
C THR A 324 -38.61 -14.01 14.01
N GLY A 325 -37.99 -14.26 12.83
CA GLY A 325 -36.57 -14.13 12.59
C GLY A 325 -36.12 -12.69 12.77
N ILE A 326 -34.85 -12.49 13.16
CA ILE A 326 -34.24 -11.18 13.32
C ILE A 326 -33.67 -10.74 11.95
N SER A 327 -33.82 -9.45 11.63
CA SER A 327 -33.20 -8.85 10.43
C SER A 327 -31.71 -8.70 10.60
N GLY A 328 -30.97 -8.76 9.47
CA GLY A 328 -29.52 -8.63 9.46
C GLY A 328 -28.96 -8.50 8.06
N GLY A 329 -27.66 -8.74 7.87
CA GLY A 329 -27.06 -8.86 6.55
C GLY A 329 -27.81 -9.88 5.72
N SER A 330 -27.96 -11.11 6.22
CA SER A 330 -29.04 -12.02 5.83
C SER A 330 -29.97 -12.22 7.02
N GLY A 331 -31.26 -12.37 6.78
CA GLY A 331 -32.28 -12.47 7.80
C GLY A 331 -32.40 -13.87 8.38
N GLY A 332 -32.77 -13.98 9.66
CA GLY A 332 -33.11 -15.25 10.31
C GLY A 332 -34.44 -15.82 9.82
N GLY A 333 -34.54 -17.14 9.78
CA GLY A 333 -35.78 -17.86 9.47
C GLY A 333 -36.80 -17.74 10.55
N ALA A 334 -38.07 -17.88 10.18
CA ALA A 334 -39.18 -17.94 11.15
C ALA A 334 -39.24 -19.31 11.86
N SER A 335 -39.77 -19.36 13.06
CA SER A 335 -40.04 -20.61 13.78
C SER A 335 -41.27 -21.36 13.24
N GLY A 336 -41.32 -22.67 13.50
CA GLY A 336 -42.48 -23.48 13.19
C GLY A 336 -43.57 -23.42 14.29
N GLN A 337 -44.23 -22.29 14.51
CA GLN A 337 -45.31 -22.20 15.49
C GLN A 337 -46.64 -22.75 14.94
N GLN A 338 -47.42 -23.29 15.87
CA GLN A 338 -48.75 -23.82 15.59
C GLN A 338 -49.72 -22.65 15.40
N ASN A 339 -50.48 -22.67 14.32
CA ASN A 339 -51.55 -21.71 13.97
C ASN A 339 -51.20 -20.23 13.78
N ASP A 340 -49.91 -19.86 13.84
CA ASP A 340 -49.49 -18.49 13.62
C ASP A 340 -48.61 -18.36 12.37
N SER A 341 -48.89 -17.40 11.51
CA SER A 341 -48.01 -16.94 10.45
C SER A 341 -47.00 -15.97 11.04
N VAL A 342 -45.77 -16.44 11.23
CA VAL A 342 -44.67 -15.57 11.70
C VAL A 342 -43.74 -15.19 10.57
N THR A 343 -43.22 -13.98 10.61
CA THR A 343 -42.36 -13.44 9.58
C THR A 343 -40.93 -13.85 9.81
N SER A 344 -40.18 -13.96 8.71
CA SER A 344 -38.73 -14.07 8.75
C SER A 344 -38.08 -12.70 9.00
N GLY A 345 -36.83 -12.73 9.36
CA GLY A 345 -36.00 -11.52 9.38
C GLY A 345 -35.74 -11.03 7.95
N ALA A 346 -35.76 -9.73 7.76
CA ALA A 346 -35.33 -9.13 6.50
C ALA A 346 -33.81 -9.30 6.30
N GLY A 347 -33.41 -9.56 5.07
CA GLY A 347 -32.02 -9.46 4.64
C GLY A 347 -31.66 -8.03 4.23
N ASN A 348 -30.41 -7.82 3.83
CA ASN A 348 -29.92 -6.52 3.37
C ASN A 348 -30.24 -5.37 4.32
N THR A 349 -30.04 -5.59 5.62
CA THR A 349 -30.31 -4.61 6.68
C THR A 349 -29.02 -4.28 7.46
N PRO A 350 -28.53 -3.03 7.41
CA PRO A 350 -29.03 -1.91 6.59
C PRO A 350 -28.90 -2.16 5.09
N PRO A 351 -29.70 -1.45 4.25
CA PRO A 351 -29.71 -1.69 2.81
C PRO A 351 -28.40 -1.28 2.14
N THR A 352 -27.93 -2.12 1.20
CA THR A 352 -26.75 -1.88 0.38
C THR A 352 -27.01 -2.23 -1.07
N SER A 353 -26.18 -1.75 -1.99
CA SER A 353 -26.21 -2.11 -3.41
C SER A 353 -24.83 -2.56 -3.87
N PRO A 354 -24.64 -3.81 -4.35
CA PRO A 354 -25.62 -4.91 -4.34
C PRO A 354 -26.11 -5.24 -2.92
N PRO A 355 -27.25 -5.95 -2.81
CA PRO A 355 -27.72 -6.45 -1.52
C PRO A 355 -26.65 -7.33 -0.84
N GLN A 356 -26.45 -7.13 0.46
CA GLN A 356 -25.46 -7.87 1.23
C GLN A 356 -25.94 -9.25 1.72
N GLY A 357 -27.18 -9.61 1.43
CA GLY A 357 -27.80 -10.88 1.76
C GLY A 357 -29.31 -10.83 1.62
N ASN A 358 -29.97 -11.95 1.83
CA ASN A 358 -31.40 -12.17 1.56
C ASN A 358 -32.19 -12.43 2.83
N PRO A 359 -33.55 -12.27 2.80
CA PRO A 359 -34.43 -12.61 3.91
C PRO A 359 -34.35 -14.10 4.27
N GLY A 360 -34.69 -14.42 5.51
CA GLY A 360 -34.99 -15.78 5.91
C GLY A 360 -36.31 -16.26 5.33
N GLY A 361 -36.59 -17.58 5.41
CA GLY A 361 -37.86 -18.18 5.07
C GLY A 361 -38.94 -17.77 6.07
N PRO A 362 -40.13 -17.27 5.64
CA PRO A 362 -41.27 -17.06 6.51
C PRO A 362 -41.84 -18.40 6.96
N SER A 363 -42.61 -18.40 8.05
CA SER A 363 -43.41 -19.54 8.41
C SER A 363 -44.72 -19.55 7.61
N VAL A 364 -45.16 -20.72 7.23
CA VAL A 364 -46.56 -20.90 6.77
C VAL A 364 -47.40 -21.46 7.87
N SER A 365 -48.61 -20.92 8.06
CA SER A 365 -49.58 -21.42 9.03
C SER A 365 -49.86 -22.91 8.72
N GLN A 366 -49.51 -23.79 9.64
CA GLN A 366 -49.67 -25.22 9.47
C GLN A 366 -50.54 -25.72 10.63
N GLY A 367 -51.50 -26.59 10.34
CA GLY A 367 -52.42 -27.13 11.33
C GLY A 367 -51.67 -27.79 12.52
N SER A 368 -52.41 -28.19 13.53
CA SER A 368 -51.98 -28.51 14.91
C SER A 368 -50.83 -29.51 15.06
N ASN A 369 -50.42 -30.26 14.01
CA ASN A 369 -49.39 -31.28 14.06
C ASN A 369 -48.17 -31.01 13.17
N GLN A 370 -48.04 -29.81 12.61
CA GLN A 370 -47.04 -29.50 11.61
C GLN A 370 -46.17 -28.33 12.07
N ARG A 371 -45.01 -28.65 12.60
CA ARG A 371 -44.11 -27.71 13.26
C ARG A 371 -42.74 -27.81 12.66
N SER A 372 -42.47 -27.03 11.62
CA SER A 372 -41.15 -27.00 11.00
C SER A 372 -40.64 -25.57 10.87
N GLY A 373 -39.43 -25.32 11.38
CA GLY A 373 -38.76 -24.05 11.26
C GLY A 373 -38.27 -23.79 9.83
N SER A 374 -38.23 -22.54 9.44
CA SER A 374 -37.74 -22.08 8.14
C SER A 374 -36.24 -21.82 8.14
N GLY A 375 -35.59 -21.89 6.99
CA GLY A 375 -34.18 -21.62 6.81
C GLY A 375 -33.84 -20.14 6.97
N GLY A 376 -32.63 -19.81 7.42
CA GLY A 376 -32.09 -18.45 7.35
C GLY A 376 -31.77 -18.05 5.91
N GLY A 377 -31.71 -16.75 5.64
CA GLY A 377 -31.28 -16.20 4.35
C GLY A 377 -29.81 -16.47 4.10
N GLY A 378 -29.44 -16.64 2.84
CA GLY A 378 -28.07 -16.74 2.33
C GLY A 378 -27.60 -15.50 1.62
N ALA A 379 -26.40 -15.53 1.09
CA ALA A 379 -25.85 -14.41 0.35
C ALA A 379 -26.59 -14.13 -0.97
N THR A 380 -27.00 -15.19 -1.68
CA THR A 380 -27.61 -15.09 -3.02
C THR A 380 -29.05 -15.58 -3.08
N GLU A 381 -29.54 -16.25 -2.06
CA GLU A 381 -30.88 -16.85 -2.04
C GLU A 381 -31.62 -16.63 -0.72
N VAL A 382 -32.91 -16.49 -0.79
CA VAL A 382 -33.83 -16.42 0.35
C VAL A 382 -33.87 -17.78 1.06
N GLY A 383 -34.00 -17.79 2.40
CA GLY A 383 -34.25 -19.01 3.15
C GLY A 383 -35.57 -19.67 2.74
N VAL A 384 -35.59 -21.01 2.72
CA VAL A 384 -36.78 -21.77 2.32
C VAL A 384 -37.71 -21.98 3.51
N ASN A 385 -39.01 -21.92 3.24
CA ASN A 385 -40.05 -22.21 4.25
C ASN A 385 -39.95 -23.65 4.71
N GLY A 386 -40.25 -23.89 5.99
CA GLY A 386 -40.56 -25.20 6.47
C GLY A 386 -41.87 -25.70 5.87
N THR A 387 -42.00 -26.95 5.50
CA THR A 387 -43.17 -27.55 4.88
C THR A 387 -43.72 -28.74 5.69
N SER A 388 -45.01 -29.02 5.47
CA SER A 388 -45.67 -30.19 6.03
C SER A 388 -45.24 -31.51 5.33
N PRO A 389 -45.17 -32.64 6.01
CA PRO A 389 -45.17 -32.85 7.46
C PRO A 389 -43.72 -32.78 8.04
N GLN A 390 -43.46 -31.77 8.89
CA GLN A 390 -42.22 -31.62 9.70
C GLN A 390 -40.90 -31.56 8.91
N ILE A 391 -40.92 -31.07 7.68
CA ILE A 391 -39.72 -30.83 6.90
C ILE A 391 -39.24 -29.40 7.16
N ALA A 392 -38.05 -29.25 7.79
CA ALA A 392 -37.43 -27.94 8.01
C ALA A 392 -37.01 -27.32 6.68
N GLY A 393 -37.17 -25.99 6.58
CA GLY A 393 -36.70 -25.24 5.44
C GLY A 393 -35.16 -25.20 5.36
N ARG A 394 -34.59 -25.38 4.17
CA ARG A 394 -33.16 -25.21 3.95
C ARG A 394 -32.76 -23.75 4.04
N GLY A 395 -31.50 -23.46 4.41
CA GLY A 395 -30.92 -22.13 4.30
C GLY A 395 -30.81 -21.67 2.85
N GLY A 396 -30.79 -20.37 2.62
CA GLY A 396 -30.51 -19.76 1.34
C GLY A 396 -29.06 -20.03 0.88
N ALA A 397 -28.86 -20.06 -0.44
CA ALA A 397 -27.54 -20.32 -1.01
C ALA A 397 -26.54 -19.19 -0.72
N GLY A 398 -25.28 -19.58 -0.55
CA GLY A 398 -24.13 -18.69 -0.49
C GLY A 398 -23.64 -18.24 -1.87
N ALA A 399 -22.50 -17.61 -1.90
CA ALA A 399 -21.80 -17.23 -3.13
C ALA A 399 -20.39 -17.82 -3.16
N THR A 400 -19.76 -17.82 -4.34
CA THR A 400 -18.37 -18.28 -4.51
C THR A 400 -17.56 -17.22 -5.24
N THR A 401 -16.36 -16.93 -4.74
CA THR A 401 -15.38 -16.02 -5.36
C THR A 401 -14.00 -16.66 -5.38
N ASN A 402 -13.13 -16.19 -6.28
CA ASN A 402 -11.73 -16.63 -6.35
C ASN A 402 -10.76 -15.54 -5.82
N ILE A 403 -11.22 -14.62 -5.00
CA ILE A 403 -10.39 -13.52 -4.45
C ILE A 403 -9.17 -14.03 -3.67
N SER A 404 -9.26 -15.20 -3.06
CA SER A 404 -8.16 -15.87 -2.34
C SER A 404 -7.25 -16.70 -3.24
N ALA A 405 -7.32 -16.52 -4.56
CA ALA A 405 -6.65 -17.33 -5.60
C ALA A 405 -7.10 -18.79 -5.65
N SER A 406 -8.12 -19.16 -4.89
CA SER A 406 -8.82 -20.45 -4.94
C SER A 406 -10.32 -20.21 -4.71
N PRO A 407 -11.21 -21.11 -5.16
CA PRO A 407 -12.64 -20.97 -4.90
C PRO A 407 -12.93 -20.88 -3.40
N LEU A 408 -13.56 -19.80 -2.97
CA LEU A 408 -14.01 -19.58 -1.61
C LEU A 408 -15.52 -19.40 -1.62
N GLY A 409 -16.24 -20.33 -0.96
CA GLY A 409 -17.69 -20.25 -0.73
C GLY A 409 -18.01 -19.59 0.61
N TYR A 410 -19.04 -18.76 0.67
CA TYR A 410 -19.51 -18.05 1.87
C TYR A 410 -21.02 -17.86 1.91
#